data_d22e84e850caccec663b9a9de6572e96
#
_entry.id   d22e84e850caccec663b9a9de6572e96
#
_cell.length_a   1.000
_cell.length_b   1.000
_cell.length_c   1.000
_cell.angle_alpha   90.00
_cell.angle_beta   90.00
_cell.angle_gamma   90.00
#
_symmetry.space_group_name_H-M   'P 1'
#
loop_
_entity.id
_entity.type
_entity.pdbx_description
1 polymer ?
#
loop_
_entity_poly.entity_id
_entity_poly.type
_entity_poly.pdbx_seq_one_letter_code
_entity_poly.pdbx_strand_id
1 'polypeptide(L)'
;MIRKIIHIDEEKCNGCGACVTACHEGAIGLVNGKAKLMRDDYCDGFGDCLPGCPTGAITFTEREAAAYDEQAVLENKQKKAAAAQAAPAQPAAPAFHGCPGSRMHQFHREEASAPAAAAPVSQPSQLAQWPCQIKLVPVNAPYFAGAKLLVAADCTAYAYANVHQEFMRGKVTLIGCPKLDDVDYSEKLTQILRQNDIKSVTVLRMEVPCCGGLERAVVTALQNSGKMIPWQVVTFSVDGKILDR
;
A
#
# COMPACT_ATOMS: atom_id res chain seq x y z
N MET A 1 21.04 35.32 8.10
CA MET A 1 22.21 34.63 8.70
C MET A 1 22.56 33.41 7.91
N ILE A 2 23.85 33.06 7.82
CA ILE A 2 24.24 31.79 7.18
C ILE A 2 23.83 30.64 8.09
N ARG A 3 23.08 29.68 7.58
CA ARG A 3 22.62 28.49 8.33
C ARG A 3 22.44 27.30 7.41
N LYS A 4 22.48 26.13 8.02
CA LYS A 4 22.17 24.85 7.37
C LYS A 4 20.67 24.74 7.13
N ILE A 5 20.26 24.52 5.89
CA ILE A 5 18.87 24.40 5.47
C ILE A 5 18.75 23.32 4.39
N ILE A 6 17.58 22.77 4.20
CA ILE A 6 17.36 21.78 3.12
C ILE A 6 17.35 22.47 1.74
N HIS A 7 17.87 21.75 0.76
CA HIS A 7 17.74 22.06 -0.66
C HIS A 7 17.08 20.88 -1.36
N ILE A 8 16.10 21.15 -2.23
CA ILE A 8 15.37 20.12 -2.97
C ILE A 8 15.68 20.29 -4.45
N ASP A 9 16.27 19.26 -5.03
CA ASP A 9 16.55 19.18 -6.47
C ASP A 9 15.25 18.77 -7.19
N GLU A 10 14.65 19.72 -7.90
CA GLU A 10 13.39 19.54 -8.60
C GLU A 10 13.51 18.54 -9.76
N GLU A 11 14.69 18.37 -10.38
CA GLU A 11 14.90 17.43 -11.48
C GLU A 11 14.85 15.99 -10.96
N LYS A 12 15.46 15.74 -9.80
CA LYS A 12 15.44 14.42 -9.15
C LYS A 12 14.13 14.12 -8.41
N CYS A 13 13.35 15.15 -8.07
CA CYS A 13 12.11 14.98 -7.35
C CYS A 13 11.03 14.32 -8.24
N ASN A 14 10.46 13.19 -7.79
CA ASN A 14 9.35 12.51 -8.47
C ASN A 14 7.95 12.91 -7.95
N GLY A 15 7.86 13.87 -7.01
CA GLY A 15 6.60 14.37 -6.48
C GLY A 15 5.88 13.42 -5.51
N CYS A 16 6.53 12.42 -4.95
CA CYS A 16 5.90 11.41 -4.08
C CYS A 16 5.31 11.98 -2.77
N GLY A 17 5.70 13.18 -2.35
CA GLY A 17 5.18 13.86 -1.15
C GLY A 17 5.70 13.33 0.20
N ALA A 18 6.56 12.31 0.22
CA ALA A 18 7.06 11.72 1.47
C ALA A 18 7.74 12.76 2.38
N CYS A 19 8.50 13.69 1.80
CA CYS A 19 9.17 14.77 2.53
C CYS A 19 8.18 15.80 3.12
N VAL A 20 7.03 16.01 2.48
CA VAL A 20 5.98 16.91 3.00
C VAL A 20 5.38 16.33 4.27
N THR A 21 5.16 15.00 4.29
CA THR A 21 4.64 14.28 5.46
C THR A 21 5.68 14.18 6.58
N ALA A 22 6.97 13.99 6.23
CA ALA A 22 8.06 13.88 7.20
C ALA A 22 8.49 15.23 7.81
N CYS A 23 8.12 16.36 7.19
CA CYS A 23 8.45 17.67 7.72
C CYS A 23 7.47 18.05 8.84
N HIS A 24 7.91 17.93 10.09
CA HIS A 24 7.11 18.26 11.26
C HIS A 24 6.74 19.75 11.33
N GLU A 25 7.56 20.62 10.76
CA GLU A 25 7.37 22.08 10.77
C GLU A 25 6.49 22.57 9.62
N GLY A 26 6.16 21.70 8.66
CA GLY A 26 5.34 22.04 7.50
C GLY A 26 6.02 23.05 6.56
N ALA A 27 7.35 23.04 6.52
CA ALA A 27 8.17 23.92 5.68
C ALA A 27 8.16 23.50 4.20
N ILE A 28 7.85 22.23 3.90
CA ILE A 28 7.85 21.66 2.55
C ILE A 28 6.43 21.58 2.01
N GLY A 29 6.24 21.97 0.75
CA GLY A 29 4.97 21.83 0.02
C GLY A 29 5.18 21.23 -1.35
N LEU A 30 4.09 20.78 -2.01
CA LEU A 30 4.10 20.38 -3.41
C LEU A 30 3.62 21.53 -4.28
N VAL A 31 4.43 21.93 -5.25
CA VAL A 31 4.11 22.93 -6.25
C VAL A 31 4.32 22.32 -7.63
N ASN A 32 3.28 22.29 -8.44
CA ASN A 32 3.31 21.66 -9.78
C ASN A 32 3.84 20.21 -9.78
N GLY A 33 3.47 19.44 -8.74
CA GLY A 33 3.89 18.03 -8.61
C GLY A 33 5.34 17.83 -8.15
N LYS A 34 6.05 18.88 -7.73
CA LYS A 34 7.42 18.82 -7.21
C LYS A 34 7.46 19.36 -5.78
N ALA A 35 8.29 18.76 -4.93
CA ALA A 35 8.49 19.27 -3.59
C ALA A 35 9.33 20.55 -3.61
N LYS A 36 8.93 21.53 -2.83
CA LYS A 36 9.66 22.80 -2.64
C LYS A 36 9.68 23.21 -1.18
N LEU A 37 10.76 23.86 -0.76
CA LEU A 37 10.80 24.57 0.51
C LEU A 37 9.98 25.86 0.36
N MET A 38 8.87 25.94 1.09
CA MET A 38 7.91 27.04 0.97
C MET A 38 8.36 28.30 1.71
N ARG A 39 9.01 28.11 2.85
CA ARG A 39 9.55 29.18 3.68
C ARG A 39 10.81 28.71 4.39
N ASP A 40 11.83 29.54 4.36
CA ASP A 40 13.12 29.26 4.99
C ASP A 40 13.02 29.26 6.52
N ASP A 41 12.27 30.20 7.09
CA ASP A 41 12.06 30.37 8.52
C ASP A 41 11.24 29.24 9.18
N TYR A 42 10.61 28.37 8.39
CA TYR A 42 9.93 27.17 8.90
C TYR A 42 10.83 25.93 8.96
N CYS A 43 11.94 25.93 8.23
CA CYS A 43 12.86 24.81 8.27
C CYS A 43 13.78 24.90 9.50
N ASP A 44 13.73 23.91 10.39
CA ASP A 44 14.60 23.81 11.57
C ASP A 44 16.03 23.38 11.24
N GLY A 45 16.23 22.72 10.08
CA GLY A 45 17.53 22.20 9.63
C GLY A 45 17.90 20.85 10.23
N PHE A 46 17.00 20.14 10.92
CA PHE A 46 17.26 18.79 11.46
C PHE A 46 17.33 17.73 10.38
N GLY A 47 16.49 17.85 9.33
CA GLY A 47 16.57 16.97 8.16
C GLY A 47 15.79 15.66 8.24
N ASP A 48 14.75 15.60 9.06
CA ASP A 48 13.85 14.44 9.15
C ASP A 48 13.20 14.06 7.80
N CYS A 49 13.17 15.01 6.87
CA CYS A 49 12.69 14.79 5.51
C CYS A 49 13.66 14.02 4.60
N LEU A 50 14.98 13.96 4.94
CA LEU A 50 15.99 13.35 4.08
C LEU A 50 15.84 11.83 3.95
N PRO A 51 15.72 11.07 5.05
CA PRO A 51 15.62 9.60 4.97
C PRO A 51 14.38 9.12 4.19
N GLY A 52 13.33 9.94 4.17
CA GLY A 52 12.09 9.63 3.49
C GLY A 52 12.11 9.87 1.98
N CYS A 53 13.18 10.41 1.40
CA CYS A 53 13.23 10.73 -0.02
C CYS A 53 13.73 9.53 -0.85
N PRO A 54 12.87 8.83 -1.62
CA PRO A 54 13.28 7.63 -2.36
C PRO A 54 14.23 7.93 -3.55
N THR A 55 14.29 9.19 -3.99
CA THR A 55 15.12 9.60 -5.13
C THR A 55 16.39 10.35 -4.70
N GLY A 56 16.59 10.57 -3.39
CA GLY A 56 17.72 11.35 -2.89
C GLY A 56 17.74 12.81 -3.36
N ALA A 57 16.58 13.37 -3.68
CA ALA A 57 16.44 14.74 -4.18
C ALA A 57 16.67 15.80 -3.11
N ILE A 58 16.75 15.42 -1.81
CA ILE A 58 16.88 16.34 -0.69
C ILE A 58 18.29 16.30 -0.14
N THR A 59 18.90 17.45 -0.02
CA THR A 59 20.26 17.62 0.52
C THR A 59 20.29 18.81 1.47
N PHE A 60 21.35 18.90 2.27
CA PHE A 60 21.63 20.11 3.02
C PHE A 60 22.45 21.11 2.21
N THR A 61 22.15 22.38 2.37
CA THR A 61 22.99 23.49 1.89
C THR A 61 23.17 24.52 2.99
N GLU A 62 24.35 25.15 3.03
CA GLU A 62 24.60 26.29 3.87
C GLU A 62 24.43 27.54 3.01
N ARG A 63 23.47 28.36 3.35
CA ARG A 63 23.21 29.62 2.66
C ARG A 63 22.61 30.65 3.61
N GLU A 64 22.59 31.90 3.14
CA GLU A 64 21.85 32.91 3.85
C GLU A 64 20.36 32.62 3.81
N ALA A 65 19.76 32.52 5.00
CA ALA A 65 18.34 32.21 5.18
C ALA A 65 17.83 32.93 6.45
N ALA A 66 16.52 33.16 6.49
CA ALA A 66 15.84 33.67 7.66
C ALA A 66 16.04 32.72 8.86
N ALA A 67 16.14 33.28 10.06
CA ALA A 67 16.22 32.49 11.28
C ALA A 67 14.96 31.61 11.42
N TYR A 68 15.10 30.45 12.06
CA TYR A 68 13.96 29.60 12.38
C TYR A 68 13.02 30.34 13.34
N ASP A 69 11.74 30.34 13.01
CA ASP A 69 10.68 31.00 13.77
C ASP A 69 9.64 29.98 14.25
N GLU A 70 9.84 29.50 15.47
CA GLU A 70 8.96 28.54 16.10
C GLU A 70 7.53 29.08 16.29
N GLN A 71 7.40 30.38 16.60
CA GLN A 71 6.08 31.00 16.77
C GLN A 71 5.30 31.01 15.47
N ALA A 72 5.95 31.41 14.37
CA ALA A 72 5.32 31.42 13.05
C ALA A 72 4.90 29.99 12.60
N VAL A 73 5.68 28.97 12.95
CA VAL A 73 5.36 27.56 12.71
C VAL A 73 4.12 27.14 13.51
N LEU A 74 4.05 27.47 14.80
CA LEU A 74 2.91 27.17 15.68
C LEU A 74 1.63 27.85 15.20
N GLU A 75 1.71 29.12 14.83
CA GLU A 75 0.57 29.87 14.25
C GLU A 75 0.08 29.25 12.94
N ASN A 76 0.99 28.81 12.07
CA ASN A 76 0.62 28.15 10.82
C ASN A 76 -0.07 26.80 11.08
N LYS A 77 0.42 26.02 12.05
CA LYS A 77 -0.22 24.79 12.49
C LYS A 77 -1.63 25.05 13.03
N GLN A 78 -1.80 26.09 13.86
CA GLN A 78 -3.10 26.50 14.39
C GLN A 78 -4.05 26.99 13.29
N LYS A 79 -3.57 27.84 12.35
CA LYS A 79 -4.36 28.30 11.21
C LYS A 79 -4.82 27.15 10.31
N LYS A 80 -3.95 26.18 10.06
CA LYS A 80 -4.31 24.96 9.30
C LYS A 80 -5.35 24.11 10.04
N ALA A 81 -5.22 23.98 11.36
CA ALA A 81 -6.20 23.27 12.20
C ALA A 81 -7.55 24.01 12.26
N ALA A 82 -7.53 25.35 12.42
CA ALA A 82 -8.74 26.15 12.43
C ALA A 82 -9.43 26.22 11.06
N ALA A 83 -8.67 26.28 9.97
CA ALA A 83 -9.21 26.22 8.61
C ALA A 83 -9.86 24.85 8.31
N ALA A 84 -9.34 23.78 8.91
CA ALA A 84 -9.94 22.46 8.83
C ALA A 84 -11.28 22.34 9.63
N GLN A 85 -11.48 23.23 10.64
CA GLN A 85 -12.69 23.24 11.47
C GLN A 85 -13.75 24.28 11.00
N ALA A 86 -13.37 25.26 10.19
CA ALA A 86 -14.23 26.37 9.78
C ALA A 86 -14.89 26.21 8.41
N ALA A 87 -14.72 25.10 7.71
CA ALA A 87 -15.42 24.86 6.46
C ALA A 87 -16.86 24.40 6.73
N PRO A 88 -17.90 25.11 6.19
CA PRO A 88 -19.26 24.60 6.28
C PRO A 88 -19.35 23.26 5.55
N ALA A 89 -20.05 22.31 6.17
CA ALA A 89 -20.24 20.95 5.70
C ALA A 89 -20.94 20.92 4.32
N GLN A 90 -20.14 20.94 3.27
CA GLN A 90 -20.46 20.29 2.01
C GLN A 90 -19.55 19.07 1.91
N PRO A 91 -20.04 17.89 1.44
CA PRO A 91 -19.20 16.70 1.36
C PRO A 91 -18.23 16.81 0.19
N ALA A 92 -17.27 17.71 0.28
CA ALA A 92 -16.05 17.63 -0.50
C ALA A 92 -15.16 16.60 0.22
N ALA A 93 -14.95 15.46 -0.39
CA ALA A 93 -14.04 14.45 0.10
C ALA A 93 -12.71 15.13 0.47
N PRO A 94 -12.19 14.94 1.71
CA PRO A 94 -10.91 15.53 2.09
C PRO A 94 -9.86 15.05 1.08
N ALA A 95 -9.14 15.99 0.50
CA ALA A 95 -7.98 15.70 -0.34
C ALA A 95 -6.89 15.08 0.55
N PHE A 96 -7.04 13.80 0.82
CA PHE A 96 -6.08 13.02 1.56
C PHE A 96 -4.90 12.74 0.62
N HIS A 97 -3.80 13.45 0.80
CA HIS A 97 -2.55 13.28 0.05
C HIS A 97 -1.78 12.01 0.46
N GLY A 98 -2.48 10.97 0.87
CA GLY A 98 -1.91 9.67 1.18
C GLY A 98 -1.77 8.79 -0.07
N CYS A 99 -0.98 7.72 0.06
CA CYS A 99 -0.94 6.64 -0.93
C CYS A 99 -2.38 6.20 -1.29
N PRO A 100 -2.73 5.98 -2.57
CA PRO A 100 -4.07 5.56 -2.98
C PRO A 100 -4.62 4.37 -2.19
N GLY A 101 -3.76 3.43 -1.77
CA GLY A 101 -4.14 2.29 -0.94
C GLY A 101 -4.43 2.62 0.53
N SER A 102 -4.23 3.86 0.97
CA SER A 102 -4.58 4.33 2.33
C SER A 102 -5.75 5.32 2.32
N ARG A 103 -6.33 5.58 1.15
CA ARG A 103 -7.46 6.52 1.03
C ARG A 103 -8.68 5.93 1.72
N MET A 104 -9.31 6.72 2.58
CA MET A 104 -10.56 6.33 3.23
C MET A 104 -11.71 6.34 2.21
N HIS A 105 -12.43 5.24 2.12
CA HIS A 105 -13.66 5.08 1.35
C HIS A 105 -14.76 4.56 2.26
N GLN A 106 -15.94 5.17 2.18
CA GLN A 106 -17.14 4.68 2.83
C GLN A 106 -18.12 4.23 1.73
N PHE A 107 -18.55 2.99 1.81
CA PHE A 107 -19.51 2.42 0.87
C PHE A 107 -20.91 2.44 1.50
N HIS A 108 -21.86 3.08 0.84
CA HIS A 108 -23.28 2.94 1.15
C HIS A 108 -23.78 1.72 0.36
N ARG A 109 -24.08 0.64 1.08
CA ARG A 109 -24.72 -0.53 0.51
C ARG A 109 -26.20 -0.43 0.83
N GLU A 110 -27.05 -0.45 -0.21
CA GLU A 110 -28.47 -0.61 -0.01
C GLU A 110 -28.69 -1.93 0.72
N GLU A 111 -29.40 -1.90 1.85
CA GLU A 111 -29.88 -3.10 2.49
C GLU A 111 -30.82 -3.76 1.47
N ALA A 112 -30.34 -4.78 0.78
CA ALA A 112 -31.21 -5.60 -0.03
C ALA A 112 -32.29 -6.11 0.93
N SER A 113 -33.53 -5.70 0.69
CA SER A 113 -34.70 -6.24 1.38
C SER A 113 -34.71 -7.73 1.12
N ALA A 114 -34.07 -8.47 2.04
CA ALA A 114 -34.05 -9.92 1.98
C ALA A 114 -35.51 -10.37 2.03
N PRO A 115 -35.97 -11.22 1.09
CA PRO A 115 -37.25 -11.89 1.26
C PRO A 115 -37.17 -12.66 2.57
N ALA A 116 -38.03 -12.30 3.51
CA ALA A 116 -38.15 -12.98 4.80
C ALA A 116 -38.42 -14.45 4.52
N ALA A 117 -37.45 -15.32 4.68
CA ALA A 117 -37.49 -16.78 4.85
C ALA A 117 -36.35 -17.59 4.17
N ALA A 118 -35.17 -17.00 3.92
CA ALA A 118 -34.01 -17.85 3.66
C ALA A 118 -33.18 -17.97 4.96
N ALA A 119 -33.09 -19.16 5.55
CA ALA A 119 -32.18 -19.42 6.65
C ALA A 119 -30.77 -18.97 6.24
N PRO A 120 -29.95 -18.40 7.16
CA PRO A 120 -28.61 -17.96 6.83
C PRO A 120 -27.85 -19.16 6.29
N VAL A 121 -27.49 -19.14 4.99
CA VAL A 121 -26.69 -20.19 4.37
C VAL A 121 -25.27 -20.00 4.89
N SER A 122 -24.91 -20.76 5.92
CA SER A 122 -23.53 -20.84 6.40
C SER A 122 -22.67 -21.44 5.30
N GLN A 123 -21.81 -20.62 4.70
CA GLN A 123 -20.84 -21.10 3.73
C GLN A 123 -19.59 -21.60 4.48
N PRO A 124 -19.23 -22.89 4.34
CA PRO A 124 -18.07 -23.42 5.02
C PRO A 124 -16.77 -22.81 4.47
N SER A 125 -15.78 -22.61 5.34
CA SER A 125 -14.45 -22.17 4.94
C SER A 125 -13.85 -23.15 3.92
N GLN A 126 -13.17 -22.61 2.91
CA GLN A 126 -12.44 -23.38 1.91
C GLN A 126 -10.93 -23.35 2.16
N LEU A 127 -10.48 -22.82 3.30
CA LEU A 127 -9.08 -22.86 3.69
C LEU A 127 -8.69 -24.32 3.98
N ALA A 128 -7.71 -24.83 3.24
CA ALA A 128 -7.33 -26.24 3.27
C ALA A 128 -6.04 -26.51 4.07
N GLN A 129 -5.32 -25.47 4.50
CA GLN A 129 -4.08 -25.62 5.27
C GLN A 129 -3.86 -24.48 6.26
N TRP A 130 -2.97 -24.72 7.20
CA TRP A 130 -2.45 -23.74 8.16
C TRP A 130 -0.94 -23.95 8.34
N PRO A 131 -0.10 -22.90 8.45
CA PRO A 131 -0.43 -21.48 8.32
C PRO A 131 -0.72 -21.06 6.88
N CYS A 132 -1.35 -19.88 6.69
CA CYS A 132 -1.63 -19.30 5.38
C CYS A 132 -0.78 -18.07 5.05
N GLN A 133 -0.17 -17.42 6.04
CA GLN A 133 0.72 -16.27 5.81
C GLN A 133 2.00 -16.70 5.11
N ILE A 134 2.37 -16.00 4.01
CA ILE A 134 3.60 -16.29 3.24
C ILE A 134 4.82 -16.35 4.16
N LYS A 135 4.91 -15.43 5.13
CA LYS A 135 6.04 -15.37 6.08
C LYS A 135 6.14 -16.61 6.98
N LEU A 136 5.03 -17.24 7.30
CA LEU A 136 4.96 -18.33 8.29
C LEU A 136 4.98 -19.72 7.67
N VAL A 137 4.52 -19.88 6.43
CA VAL A 137 4.40 -21.19 5.79
C VAL A 137 5.79 -21.84 5.57
N PRO A 138 5.99 -23.14 5.90
CA PRO A 138 7.22 -23.84 5.56
C PRO A 138 7.36 -24.02 4.04
N VAL A 139 8.57 -23.87 3.51
CA VAL A 139 8.85 -23.94 2.06
C VAL A 139 8.52 -25.31 1.46
N ASN A 140 8.74 -26.38 2.21
CA ASN A 140 8.59 -27.78 1.79
C ASN A 140 7.41 -28.48 2.45
N ALA A 141 6.34 -27.75 2.74
CA ALA A 141 5.16 -28.35 3.37
C ALA A 141 4.48 -29.39 2.45
N PRO A 142 4.02 -30.52 3.00
CA PRO A 142 3.45 -31.63 2.20
C PRO A 142 2.24 -31.24 1.35
N TYR A 143 1.49 -30.22 1.78
CA TYR A 143 0.31 -29.73 1.04
C TYR A 143 0.65 -29.00 -0.27
N PHE A 144 1.93 -28.72 -0.55
CA PHE A 144 2.34 -28.16 -1.84
C PHE A 144 2.47 -29.21 -2.95
N ALA A 145 2.52 -30.50 -2.62
CA ALA A 145 2.67 -31.56 -3.63
C ALA A 145 1.44 -31.60 -4.57
N GLY A 146 1.65 -31.27 -5.85
CA GLY A 146 0.60 -31.22 -6.87
C GLY A 146 -0.43 -30.11 -6.67
N ALA A 147 -0.12 -29.08 -5.89
CA ALA A 147 -1.06 -28.04 -5.51
C ALA A 147 -1.32 -27.03 -6.63
N LYS A 148 -2.55 -26.52 -6.66
CA LYS A 148 -2.88 -25.23 -7.25
C LYS A 148 -2.67 -24.16 -6.18
N LEU A 149 -1.80 -23.18 -6.44
CA LEU A 149 -1.45 -22.16 -5.47
C LEU A 149 -2.31 -20.91 -5.66
N LEU A 150 -2.84 -20.38 -4.58
CA LEU A 150 -3.47 -19.07 -4.52
C LEU A 150 -2.59 -18.14 -3.69
N VAL A 151 -2.14 -17.02 -4.27
CA VAL A 151 -1.40 -15.98 -3.57
C VAL A 151 -2.27 -14.73 -3.54
N ALA A 152 -2.79 -14.38 -2.38
CA ALA A 152 -3.79 -13.34 -2.23
C ALA A 152 -3.30 -12.19 -1.34
N ALA A 153 -3.59 -10.96 -1.74
CA ALA A 153 -3.41 -9.82 -0.85
C ALA A 153 -4.40 -9.91 0.32
N ASP A 154 -3.97 -9.58 1.54
CA ASP A 154 -4.77 -9.70 2.77
C ASP A 154 -6.16 -9.07 2.64
N CYS A 155 -6.27 -7.93 1.95
CA CYS A 155 -7.52 -7.20 1.79
C CYS A 155 -8.54 -7.91 0.88
N THR A 156 -8.13 -8.83 0.00
CA THR A 156 -9.02 -9.43 -1.01
C THR A 156 -10.14 -10.24 -0.40
N ALA A 157 -9.87 -10.98 0.70
CA ALA A 157 -10.87 -11.77 1.39
C ALA A 157 -11.93 -10.91 2.11
N TYR A 158 -11.59 -9.69 2.46
CA TYR A 158 -12.51 -8.73 3.07
C TYR A 158 -13.30 -7.92 2.03
N ALA A 159 -12.68 -7.63 0.88
CA ALA A 159 -13.34 -6.89 -0.18
C ALA A 159 -14.32 -7.74 -0.98
N TYR A 160 -13.93 -8.98 -1.34
CA TYR A 160 -14.73 -9.86 -2.16
C TYR A 160 -15.38 -10.99 -1.35
N ALA A 161 -16.70 -10.90 -1.14
CA ALA A 161 -17.43 -11.82 -0.26
C ALA A 161 -17.36 -13.30 -0.68
N ASN A 162 -17.24 -13.60 -1.98
CA ASN A 162 -17.26 -14.98 -2.50
C ASN A 162 -15.87 -15.61 -2.68
N VAL A 163 -14.83 -15.03 -2.05
CA VAL A 163 -13.43 -15.46 -2.23
C VAL A 163 -13.22 -16.94 -1.90
N HIS A 164 -13.87 -17.45 -0.85
CA HIS A 164 -13.75 -18.85 -0.44
C HIS A 164 -14.24 -19.79 -1.53
N GLN A 165 -15.43 -19.55 -2.07
CA GLN A 165 -16.07 -20.45 -3.00
C GLN A 165 -15.47 -20.38 -4.39
N GLU A 166 -15.09 -19.19 -4.83
CA GLU A 166 -14.63 -18.96 -6.21
C GLU A 166 -13.11 -19.14 -6.37
N PHE A 167 -12.34 -18.72 -5.38
CA PHE A 167 -10.89 -18.66 -5.52
C PHE A 167 -10.12 -19.63 -4.61
N MET A 168 -10.57 -19.85 -3.37
CA MET A 168 -9.83 -20.69 -2.42
C MET A 168 -10.12 -22.19 -2.61
N ARG A 169 -11.32 -22.56 -3.05
CA ARG A 169 -11.72 -23.96 -3.19
C ARG A 169 -10.71 -24.77 -4.01
N GLY A 170 -10.16 -25.82 -3.40
CA GLY A 170 -9.21 -26.74 -4.03
C GLY A 170 -7.83 -26.13 -4.31
N LYS A 171 -7.48 -25.03 -3.64
CA LYS A 171 -6.18 -24.41 -3.72
C LYS A 171 -5.51 -24.29 -2.35
N VAL A 172 -4.19 -24.34 -2.36
CA VAL A 172 -3.36 -23.95 -1.23
C VAL A 172 -3.27 -22.43 -1.23
N THR A 173 -3.71 -21.80 -0.14
CA THR A 173 -3.85 -20.34 -0.07
C THR A 173 -2.72 -19.73 0.74
N LEU A 174 -1.99 -18.81 0.13
CA LEU A 174 -0.99 -17.95 0.77
C LEU A 174 -1.46 -16.51 0.76
N ILE A 175 -1.29 -15.80 1.88
CA ILE A 175 -1.69 -14.40 1.99
C ILE A 175 -0.53 -13.53 2.46
N GLY A 176 -0.59 -12.24 2.13
CA GLY A 176 0.39 -11.26 2.58
C GLY A 176 0.08 -9.84 2.11
N CYS A 177 0.70 -8.86 2.76
CA CYS A 177 0.59 -7.46 2.40
C CYS A 177 1.96 -6.83 2.18
N PRO A 178 2.36 -6.53 0.93
CA PRO A 178 3.69 -5.97 0.65
C PRO A 178 3.89 -4.55 1.18
N LYS A 179 2.83 -3.91 1.68
CA LYS A 179 2.91 -2.61 2.31
C LYS A 179 3.17 -2.69 3.82
N LEU A 180 2.66 -3.74 4.47
CA LEU A 180 2.76 -3.92 5.92
C LEU A 180 3.91 -4.84 6.30
N ASP A 181 4.24 -5.80 5.45
CA ASP A 181 5.33 -6.73 5.68
C ASP A 181 6.64 -6.19 5.09
N ASP A 182 7.63 -6.06 5.94
CA ASP A 182 8.99 -5.62 5.54
C ASP A 182 9.82 -6.82 5.08
N VAL A 183 9.38 -7.47 3.99
CA VAL A 183 10.06 -8.64 3.40
C VAL A 183 9.89 -8.69 1.89
N ASP A 184 10.87 -9.28 1.21
CA ASP A 184 10.73 -9.65 -0.20
C ASP A 184 10.09 -11.05 -0.31
N TYR A 185 8.82 -11.08 -0.67
CA TYR A 185 8.09 -12.33 -0.88
C TYR A 185 8.65 -13.17 -2.03
N SER A 186 9.33 -12.55 -3.02
CA SER A 186 9.82 -13.27 -4.20
C SER A 186 10.85 -14.33 -3.83
N GLU A 187 11.67 -14.12 -2.81
CA GLU A 187 12.65 -15.09 -2.36
C GLU A 187 11.99 -16.39 -1.88
N LYS A 188 11.05 -16.26 -0.95
CA LYS A 188 10.36 -17.42 -0.37
C LYS A 188 9.44 -18.10 -1.35
N LEU A 189 8.71 -17.35 -2.17
CA LEU A 189 7.87 -17.89 -3.22
C LEU A 189 8.71 -18.64 -4.27
N THR A 190 9.90 -18.13 -4.63
CA THR A 190 10.85 -18.84 -5.51
C THR A 190 11.23 -20.22 -4.93
N GLN A 191 11.54 -20.25 -3.63
CA GLN A 191 11.89 -21.52 -2.98
C GLN A 191 10.70 -22.51 -3.00
N ILE A 192 9.50 -22.05 -2.69
CA ILE A 192 8.29 -22.86 -2.74
C ILE A 192 8.07 -23.43 -4.15
N LEU A 193 8.15 -22.57 -5.19
CA LEU A 193 7.94 -22.98 -6.57
C LEU A 193 9.03 -23.94 -7.07
N ARG A 194 10.30 -23.73 -6.67
CA ARG A 194 11.40 -24.64 -7.05
C ARG A 194 11.31 -26.02 -6.44
N GLN A 195 10.98 -26.06 -5.16
CA GLN A 195 11.09 -27.30 -4.36
C GLN A 195 9.82 -28.19 -4.45
N ASN A 196 8.69 -27.62 -4.93
CA ASN A 196 7.42 -28.35 -4.94
C ASN A 196 6.83 -28.44 -6.35
N ASP A 197 5.99 -29.45 -6.56
CA ASP A 197 5.22 -29.64 -7.81
C ASP A 197 3.95 -28.76 -7.79
N ILE A 198 4.10 -27.49 -8.17
CA ILE A 198 2.97 -26.57 -8.25
C ILE A 198 2.36 -26.59 -9.66
N LYS A 199 1.07 -26.88 -9.75
CA LYS A 199 0.35 -27.00 -11.02
C LYS A 199 -0.06 -25.67 -11.64
N SER A 200 -0.41 -24.70 -10.81
CA SER A 200 -0.79 -23.37 -11.28
C SER A 200 -0.70 -22.36 -10.16
N VAL A 201 -0.57 -21.07 -10.50
CA VAL A 201 -0.58 -19.95 -9.55
C VAL A 201 -1.69 -18.98 -9.92
N THR A 202 -2.54 -18.63 -8.96
CA THR A 202 -3.52 -17.55 -9.09
C THR A 202 -3.13 -16.45 -8.12
N VAL A 203 -3.02 -15.21 -8.60
CA VAL A 203 -2.75 -14.02 -7.78
C VAL A 203 -4.05 -13.25 -7.60
N LEU A 204 -4.42 -12.95 -6.36
CA LEU A 204 -5.51 -12.02 -6.07
C LEU A 204 -4.92 -10.72 -5.53
N ARG A 205 -5.27 -9.61 -6.15
CA ARG A 205 -4.81 -8.29 -5.72
C ARG A 205 -5.95 -7.27 -5.72
N MET A 206 -5.77 -6.22 -4.93
CA MET A 206 -6.61 -5.04 -5.03
C MET A 206 -6.09 -4.10 -6.12
N GLU A 207 -6.96 -3.24 -6.64
CA GLU A 207 -6.63 -2.18 -7.63
C GLU A 207 -5.58 -1.18 -7.13
N VAL A 208 -5.39 -1.09 -5.81
CA VAL A 208 -4.50 -0.12 -5.18
C VAL A 208 -3.02 -0.41 -5.49
N PRO A 209 -2.19 0.63 -5.70
CA PRO A 209 -0.80 0.48 -6.15
C PRO A 209 0.07 -0.41 -5.27
N CYS A 210 -0.15 -0.43 -3.94
CA CYS A 210 0.64 -1.25 -3.01
C CYS A 210 0.51 -2.75 -3.31
N CYS A 211 -0.65 -3.22 -3.80
CA CYS A 211 -0.84 -4.63 -4.16
C CYS A 211 -0.06 -5.06 -5.42
N GLY A 212 0.39 -4.13 -6.26
CA GLY A 212 1.30 -4.43 -7.36
C GLY A 212 2.64 -5.03 -6.90
N GLY A 213 3.03 -4.81 -5.65
CA GLY A 213 4.21 -5.46 -5.05
C GLY A 213 4.05 -6.98 -4.91
N LEU A 214 2.85 -7.46 -4.56
CA LEU A 214 2.58 -8.90 -4.45
C LEU A 214 2.61 -9.59 -5.82
N GLU A 215 1.99 -8.98 -6.83
CA GLU A 215 2.03 -9.47 -8.21
C GLU A 215 3.48 -9.55 -8.72
N ARG A 216 4.26 -8.48 -8.57
CA ARG A 216 5.69 -8.48 -8.95
C ARG A 216 6.48 -9.59 -8.25
N ALA A 217 6.24 -9.78 -6.95
CA ALA A 217 6.93 -10.85 -6.21
C ALA A 217 6.61 -12.24 -6.77
N VAL A 218 5.35 -12.51 -7.13
CA VAL A 218 4.94 -13.78 -7.75
C VAL A 218 5.56 -13.94 -9.14
N VAL A 219 5.52 -12.91 -9.99
CA VAL A 219 6.12 -12.94 -11.34
C VAL A 219 7.63 -13.19 -11.25
N THR A 220 8.32 -12.47 -10.38
CA THR A 220 9.75 -12.68 -10.11
C THR A 220 10.02 -14.12 -9.64
N ALA A 221 9.19 -14.64 -8.74
CA ALA A 221 9.34 -16.01 -8.25
C ALA A 221 9.11 -17.05 -9.34
N LEU A 222 8.13 -16.86 -10.21
CA LEU A 222 7.89 -17.71 -11.38
C LEU A 222 9.10 -17.73 -12.31
N GLN A 223 9.62 -16.57 -12.68
CA GLN A 223 10.81 -16.44 -13.51
C GLN A 223 12.03 -17.13 -12.89
N ASN A 224 12.27 -16.85 -11.61
CA ASN A 224 13.40 -17.41 -10.88
C ASN A 224 13.25 -18.91 -10.60
N SER A 225 12.05 -19.45 -10.60
CA SER A 225 11.82 -20.88 -10.36
C SER A 225 12.41 -21.77 -11.46
N GLY A 226 12.53 -21.25 -12.68
CA GLY A 226 12.96 -22.00 -13.86
C GLY A 226 11.91 -23.01 -14.36
N LYS A 227 10.67 -22.96 -13.86
CA LYS A 227 9.57 -23.85 -14.24
C LYS A 227 8.51 -23.11 -15.05
N MET A 228 7.94 -23.79 -16.03
CA MET A 228 6.79 -23.29 -16.79
C MET A 228 5.50 -23.62 -16.04
N ILE A 229 5.06 -22.70 -15.16
CA ILE A 229 3.85 -22.86 -14.35
C ILE A 229 2.79 -21.90 -14.87
N PRO A 230 1.60 -22.38 -15.27
CA PRO A 230 0.49 -21.49 -15.67
C PRO A 230 0.10 -20.56 -14.51
N TRP A 231 -0.13 -19.30 -14.82
CA TRP A 231 -0.52 -18.33 -13.80
C TRP A 231 -1.51 -17.31 -14.34
N GLN A 232 -2.26 -16.68 -13.44
CA GLN A 232 -3.19 -15.60 -13.73
C GLN A 232 -3.26 -14.61 -12.58
N VAL A 233 -3.66 -13.39 -12.88
CA VAL A 233 -3.94 -12.33 -11.91
C VAL A 233 -5.40 -11.97 -11.96
N VAL A 234 -6.01 -11.80 -10.79
CA VAL A 234 -7.38 -11.27 -10.65
C VAL A 234 -7.30 -10.01 -9.82
N THR A 235 -7.83 -8.92 -10.35
CA THR A 235 -7.83 -7.60 -9.69
C THR A 235 -9.22 -7.28 -9.19
N PHE A 236 -9.30 -6.89 -7.90
CA PHE A 236 -10.53 -6.44 -7.26
C PHE A 236 -10.51 -4.95 -7.01
N SER A 237 -11.64 -4.31 -7.21
CA SER A 237 -11.88 -2.96 -6.73
C SER A 237 -12.05 -2.94 -5.20
N VAL A 238 -11.87 -1.76 -4.61
CA VAL A 238 -12.05 -1.60 -3.16
C VAL A 238 -13.49 -1.84 -2.70
N ASP A 239 -14.48 -1.70 -3.57
CA ASP A 239 -15.90 -1.99 -3.30
C ASP A 239 -16.28 -3.46 -3.55
N GLY A 240 -15.31 -4.31 -3.95
CA GLY A 240 -15.47 -5.76 -4.06
C GLY A 240 -15.98 -6.26 -5.41
N LYS A 241 -15.68 -5.56 -6.51
CA LYS A 241 -15.95 -6.03 -7.87
C LYS A 241 -14.69 -6.60 -8.50
N ILE A 242 -14.84 -7.59 -9.37
CA ILE A 242 -13.73 -8.07 -10.20
C ILE A 242 -13.58 -7.09 -11.36
N LEU A 243 -12.38 -6.51 -11.51
CA LEU A 243 -12.04 -5.57 -12.57
C LEU A 243 -11.38 -6.26 -13.75
N ASP A 244 -10.53 -7.27 -13.48
CA ASP A 244 -9.78 -8.00 -14.48
C ASP A 244 -9.50 -9.44 -14.01
N ARG A 245 -9.37 -10.38 -15.00
CA ARG A 245 -9.05 -11.82 -14.81
C ARG A 245 -8.01 -12.30 -15.79
#